data_b663c6baf7e25b0d46d6853286db4226
#
_entry.id   b663c6baf7e25b0d46d6853286db4226
#
_cell.length_a   1.000
_cell.length_b   1.000
_cell.length_c   1.000
_cell.angle_alpha   90.00
_cell.angle_beta   90.00
_cell.angle_gamma   90.00
#
_symmetry.space_group_name_H-M   'P 1'
#
loop_
_entity.id
_entity.type
_entity.pdbx_description
1 polymer ?
#
loop_
_entity_poly.entity_id
_entity_poly.type
_entity_poly.pdbx_seq_one_letter_code
_entity_poly.pdbx_strand_id
1 'polypeptide(L)'
;MSNETQFEKLLSDVRETLDIEVKETLDIAGDPNHRAALAKEIIALANHGGGFVIIGYEEKEDGDFVPSVNRKPSMMDWSTDKVQSIISRYVDPHMQCSVTQTSIPNSEDRCVIIAVPGGHKVPVRAKSGSPDN
;
A
#
# COMPACT_ATOMS: atom_id res chain seq x y z
N MET A 1 -10.45 19.89 -4.98
CA MET A 1 -11.05 18.87 -4.11
C MET A 1 -9.94 18.12 -3.36
N SER A 2 -10.08 17.98 -2.08
CA SER A 2 -9.05 17.35 -1.29
C SER A 2 -9.02 15.83 -1.52
N ASN A 3 -7.85 15.21 -1.34
CA ASN A 3 -7.70 13.76 -1.39
C ASN A 3 -8.49 13.06 -0.28
N GLU A 4 -8.79 13.77 0.81
CA GLU A 4 -9.56 13.22 1.92
C GLU A 4 -10.94 12.76 1.50
N THR A 5 -11.63 13.51 0.64
CA THR A 5 -12.96 13.11 0.16
C THR A 5 -12.90 11.81 -0.63
N GLN A 6 -11.88 11.63 -1.47
CA GLN A 6 -11.68 10.40 -2.23
C GLN A 6 -11.40 9.22 -1.29
N PHE A 7 -10.58 9.43 -0.29
CA PHE A 7 -10.21 8.36 0.65
C PHE A 7 -11.33 8.07 1.64
N GLU A 8 -12.16 9.04 2.00
CA GLU A 8 -13.34 8.78 2.82
C GLU A 8 -14.26 7.76 2.16
N LYS A 9 -14.49 7.91 0.86
CA LYS A 9 -15.31 6.97 0.12
C LYS A 9 -14.67 5.59 0.07
N LEU A 10 -13.35 5.54 -0.18
CA LEU A 10 -12.59 4.30 -0.21
C LEU A 10 -12.65 3.58 1.14
N LEU A 11 -12.52 4.33 2.24
CA LEU A 11 -12.48 3.78 3.59
C LEU A 11 -13.87 3.51 4.18
N SER A 12 -14.94 3.94 3.52
CA SER A 12 -16.30 3.67 3.99
C SER A 12 -16.67 2.18 3.87
N ASP A 13 -15.98 1.45 2.98
CA ASP A 13 -16.23 0.03 2.77
C ASP A 13 -14.91 -0.61 2.31
N VAL A 14 -14.04 -0.91 3.28
CA VAL A 14 -12.71 -1.47 2.98
C VAL A 14 -12.84 -2.93 2.60
N ARG A 15 -12.38 -3.28 1.41
CA ARG A 15 -12.35 -4.66 0.94
C ARG A 15 -11.24 -4.83 -0.10
N GLU A 16 -10.73 -6.04 -0.23
CA GLU A 16 -9.80 -6.35 -1.30
C GLU A 16 -10.56 -6.56 -2.61
N THR A 17 -10.02 -5.98 -3.67
CA THR A 17 -10.53 -6.13 -5.04
C THR A 17 -9.32 -6.25 -5.96
N LEU A 18 -9.55 -6.30 -7.27
CA LEU A 18 -8.45 -6.35 -8.23
C LEU A 18 -7.57 -5.10 -8.20
N ASP A 19 -8.11 -3.98 -7.68
CA ASP A 19 -7.38 -2.72 -7.62
C ASP A 19 -7.20 -2.20 -6.18
N ILE A 20 -7.49 -3.01 -5.17
CA ILE A 20 -7.27 -2.65 -3.77
C ILE A 20 -6.67 -3.81 -3.00
N GLU A 21 -5.50 -3.58 -2.41
CA GLU A 21 -4.83 -4.51 -1.51
C GLU A 21 -4.85 -3.96 -0.10
N VAL A 22 -5.15 -4.80 0.89
CA VAL A 22 -5.27 -4.38 2.29
C VAL A 22 -4.28 -5.16 3.15
N LYS A 23 -3.54 -4.45 4.00
CA LYS A 23 -2.53 -5.02 4.89
C LYS A 23 -2.71 -4.47 6.31
N GLU A 24 -2.41 -5.31 7.32
CA GLU A 24 -2.41 -4.85 8.71
C GLU A 24 -1.26 -3.88 8.96
N THR A 25 -0.05 -4.33 8.73
CA THR A 25 1.16 -3.52 8.80
C THR A 25 2.30 -4.29 8.16
N LEU A 26 3.35 -3.55 7.81
CA LEU A 26 4.60 -4.12 7.33
C LEU A 26 5.74 -3.34 7.98
N ASP A 27 6.77 -4.06 8.41
CA ASP A 27 7.99 -3.44 8.95
C ASP A 27 8.94 -3.11 7.82
N ILE A 28 8.64 -2.06 7.07
CA ILE A 28 9.45 -1.66 5.91
C ILE A 28 10.78 -1.02 6.32
N ALA A 29 10.89 -0.55 7.55
CA ALA A 29 12.14 0.02 8.05
C ALA A 29 13.15 -1.06 8.41
N GLY A 30 12.70 -2.20 8.96
CA GLY A 30 13.60 -3.20 9.55
C GLY A 30 13.63 -4.55 8.83
N ASP A 31 12.65 -4.87 8.00
CA ASP A 31 12.54 -6.22 7.42
C ASP A 31 12.59 -6.19 5.89
N PRO A 32 13.70 -6.70 5.28
CA PRO A 32 13.80 -6.74 3.81
C PRO A 32 12.68 -7.56 3.16
N ASN A 33 12.20 -8.60 3.82
CA ASN A 33 11.11 -9.41 3.28
C ASN A 33 9.80 -8.62 3.24
N HIS A 34 9.57 -7.74 4.21
CA HIS A 34 8.40 -6.86 4.20
C HIS A 34 8.51 -5.81 3.08
N ARG A 35 9.71 -5.31 2.81
CA ARG A 35 9.92 -4.40 1.67
C ARG A 35 9.65 -5.10 0.35
N ALA A 36 10.12 -6.32 0.21
CA ALA A 36 9.88 -7.12 -1.00
C ALA A 36 8.39 -7.44 -1.16
N ALA A 37 7.70 -7.76 -0.07
CA ALA A 37 6.27 -8.01 -0.10
C ALA A 37 5.48 -6.78 -0.56
N LEU A 38 5.85 -5.61 -0.07
CA LEU A 38 5.22 -4.36 -0.50
C LEU A 38 5.47 -4.12 -1.99
N ALA A 39 6.71 -4.30 -2.43
CA ALA A 39 7.06 -4.13 -3.85
C ALA A 39 6.25 -5.08 -4.73
N LYS A 40 6.06 -6.32 -4.30
CA LYS A 40 5.27 -7.31 -5.03
C LYS A 40 3.82 -6.88 -5.20
N GLU A 41 3.20 -6.35 -4.14
CA GLU A 41 1.83 -5.85 -4.21
C GLU A 41 1.72 -4.65 -5.14
N ILE A 42 2.69 -3.75 -5.09
CA ILE A 42 2.74 -2.58 -5.96
C ILE A 42 2.86 -3.01 -7.43
N ILE A 43 3.73 -3.98 -7.72
CA ILE A 43 3.91 -4.50 -9.07
C ILE A 43 2.61 -5.11 -9.60
N ALA A 44 1.92 -5.91 -8.77
CA ALA A 44 0.67 -6.54 -9.17
C ALA A 44 -0.40 -5.50 -9.51
N LEU A 45 -0.55 -4.48 -8.67
CA LEU A 45 -1.51 -3.40 -8.92
C LEU A 45 -1.15 -2.59 -10.16
N ALA A 46 0.13 -2.26 -10.34
CA ALA A 46 0.60 -1.50 -11.50
C ALA A 46 0.26 -2.23 -12.81
N ASN A 47 0.47 -3.54 -12.85
CA ASN A 47 0.20 -4.34 -14.03
C ASN A 47 -1.29 -4.57 -14.28
N HIS A 48 -2.11 -4.32 -13.27
CA HIS A 48 -3.56 -4.53 -13.36
C HIS A 48 -4.34 -3.22 -13.55
N GLY A 49 -3.68 -2.17 -13.95
CA GLY A 49 -4.33 -0.90 -14.22
C GLY A 49 -4.19 0.14 -13.11
N GLY A 50 -3.39 -0.14 -12.10
CA GLY A 50 -3.23 0.73 -10.95
C GLY A 50 -4.19 0.40 -9.83
N GLY A 51 -4.09 1.12 -8.72
CA GLY A 51 -4.96 0.89 -7.57
C GLY A 51 -4.36 1.46 -6.29
N PHE A 52 -4.78 0.87 -5.17
CA PHE A 52 -4.39 1.34 -3.84
C PHE A 52 -3.93 0.21 -2.95
N VAL A 53 -2.92 0.49 -2.11
CA VAL A 53 -2.58 -0.37 -0.97
C VAL A 53 -3.03 0.38 0.28
N ILE A 54 -3.86 -0.26 1.09
CA ILE A 54 -4.34 0.29 2.36
C ILE A 54 -3.65 -0.43 3.51
N ILE A 55 -2.94 0.30 4.36
CA ILE A 55 -2.19 -0.25 5.49
C ILE A 55 -2.85 0.20 6.79
N GLY A 56 -3.18 -0.75 7.67
CA GLY A 56 -3.77 -0.44 8.98
C GLY A 56 -5.12 -1.10 9.23
N TYR A 57 -5.51 -2.03 8.38
CA TYR A 57 -6.75 -2.79 8.55
C TYR A 57 -6.43 -4.27 8.65
N GLU A 58 -7.20 -5.00 9.45
CA GLU A 58 -7.07 -6.45 9.58
C GLU A 58 -8.32 -7.16 9.08
N GLU A 59 -8.14 -8.33 8.51
CA GLU A 59 -9.24 -9.17 8.05
C GLU A 59 -9.76 -10.02 9.19
N LYS A 60 -11.08 -10.01 9.39
CA LYS A 60 -11.75 -10.87 10.35
C LYS A 60 -12.13 -12.20 9.72
N GLU A 61 -12.55 -13.15 10.56
CA GLU A 61 -12.92 -14.49 10.11
C GLU A 61 -14.05 -14.51 9.08
N ASP A 62 -14.95 -13.52 9.15
CA ASP A 62 -16.06 -13.39 8.20
C ASP A 62 -15.65 -12.72 6.89
N GLY A 63 -14.40 -12.32 6.76
CA GLY A 63 -13.89 -11.65 5.57
C GLY A 63 -13.98 -10.14 5.60
N ASP A 64 -14.61 -9.56 6.61
CA ASP A 64 -14.67 -8.10 6.75
C ASP A 64 -13.34 -7.54 7.23
N PHE A 65 -13.03 -6.33 6.77
CA PHE A 65 -11.84 -5.60 7.22
C PHE A 65 -12.23 -4.55 8.25
N VAL A 66 -11.48 -4.52 9.34
CA VAL A 66 -11.68 -3.54 10.42
C VAL A 66 -10.34 -2.89 10.74
N PRO A 67 -10.36 -1.67 11.32
CA PRO A 67 -9.10 -1.03 11.72
C PRO A 67 -8.32 -1.93 12.66
N SER A 68 -7.01 -2.07 12.37
CA SER A 68 -6.13 -2.88 13.21
C SER A 68 -5.93 -2.18 14.56
N VAL A 69 -6.07 -2.94 15.66
CA VAL A 69 -5.89 -2.38 17.00
C VAL A 69 -4.54 -2.74 17.59
N ASN A 70 -3.94 -3.84 17.16
CA ASN A 70 -2.71 -4.36 17.75
C ASN A 70 -1.47 -4.18 16.88
N ARG A 71 -1.66 -3.92 15.59
CA ARG A 71 -0.56 -3.82 14.62
C ARG A 71 -0.72 -2.58 13.77
N LYS A 72 -0.72 -1.42 14.43
CA LYS A 72 -0.85 -0.14 13.76
C LYS A 72 0.41 0.17 12.97
N PRO A 73 0.30 0.74 11.77
CA PRO A 73 1.48 1.14 11.03
C PRO A 73 2.21 2.25 11.76
N SER A 74 3.54 2.23 11.70
CA SER A 74 4.34 3.35 12.19
C SER A 74 4.28 4.46 11.15
N MET A 75 3.62 5.55 11.46
CA MET A 75 3.45 6.66 10.52
C MET A 75 4.78 7.28 10.12
N MET A 76 5.81 7.16 10.97
CA MET A 76 7.14 7.68 10.66
C MET A 76 7.82 6.91 9.53
N ASP A 77 7.48 5.64 9.36
CA ASP A 77 8.07 4.80 8.32
C ASP A 77 7.36 4.92 6.97
N TRP A 78 6.18 5.51 6.95
CA TRP A 78 5.34 5.56 5.76
C TRP A 78 5.30 6.96 5.16
N SER A 79 6.45 7.41 4.67
CA SER A 79 6.54 8.63 3.88
C SER A 79 6.64 8.29 2.41
N THR A 80 6.32 9.27 1.54
CA THR A 80 6.49 9.11 0.10
C THR A 80 7.94 8.78 -0.24
N ASP A 81 8.89 9.45 0.41
CA ASP A 81 10.31 9.23 0.14
C ASP A 81 10.75 7.80 0.49
N LYS A 82 10.29 7.26 1.61
CA LYS A 82 10.65 5.91 2.03
C LYS A 82 10.06 4.86 1.11
N VAL A 83 8.79 5.00 0.73
CA VAL A 83 8.15 4.08 -0.20
C VAL A 83 8.80 4.18 -1.58
N GLN A 84 9.11 5.40 -2.03
CA GLN A 84 9.75 5.61 -3.31
C GLN A 84 11.17 5.02 -3.36
N SER A 85 11.87 5.03 -2.24
CA SER A 85 13.16 4.37 -2.10
C SER A 85 13.04 2.85 -2.31
N ILE A 86 12.00 2.24 -1.76
CA ILE A 86 11.72 0.82 -1.96
C ILE A 86 11.43 0.53 -3.43
N ILE A 87 10.61 1.36 -4.06
CA ILE A 87 10.28 1.20 -5.48
C ILE A 87 11.54 1.29 -6.33
N SER A 88 12.39 2.28 -6.07
CA SER A 88 13.65 2.45 -6.83
C SER A 88 14.57 1.24 -6.70
N ARG A 89 14.53 0.58 -5.55
CA ARG A 89 15.39 -0.57 -5.28
C ARG A 89 14.86 -1.88 -5.86
N TYR A 90 13.53 -2.08 -5.85
CA TYR A 90 12.95 -3.40 -6.14
C TYR A 90 12.10 -3.47 -7.41
N VAL A 91 11.75 -2.36 -8.02
CA VAL A 91 10.75 -2.31 -9.10
C VAL A 91 11.37 -1.76 -10.38
N ASP A 92 11.08 -2.42 -11.50
CA ASP A 92 11.55 -2.04 -12.84
C ASP A 92 10.41 -2.15 -13.85
N PRO A 93 10.12 -1.15 -14.68
CA PRO A 93 10.77 0.17 -14.74
C PRO A 93 10.39 1.05 -13.55
N HIS A 94 11.15 2.13 -13.38
CA HIS A 94 10.88 3.09 -12.30
C HIS A 94 9.49 3.71 -12.48
N MET A 95 8.78 3.85 -11.36
CA MET A 95 7.49 4.53 -11.34
C MET A 95 7.34 5.26 -10.01
N GLN A 96 6.38 6.16 -9.94
CA GLN A 96 6.14 6.93 -8.73
C GLN A 96 4.78 6.58 -8.15
N CYS A 97 4.77 6.26 -6.85
CA CYS A 97 3.57 6.09 -6.07
C CYS A 97 3.44 7.26 -5.10
N SER A 98 2.22 7.65 -4.80
CA SER A 98 1.98 8.64 -3.75
C SER A 98 1.56 7.95 -2.47
N VAL A 99 1.97 8.50 -1.33
CA VAL A 99 1.66 7.95 -0.01
C VAL A 99 0.92 9.01 0.78
N THR A 100 -0.23 8.65 1.33
CA THR A 100 -1.05 9.55 2.13
C THR A 100 -1.37 8.89 3.46
N GLN A 101 -1.17 9.63 4.54
CA GLN A 101 -1.62 9.23 5.87
C GLN A 101 -2.94 9.94 6.12
N THR A 102 -3.96 9.18 6.49
CA THR A 102 -5.30 9.75 6.65
C THR A 102 -6.01 9.14 7.86
N SER A 103 -7.00 9.87 8.37
CA SER A 103 -7.78 9.40 9.51
C SER A 103 -8.73 8.28 9.08
N ILE A 104 -8.85 7.28 9.93
CA ILE A 104 -9.83 6.21 9.74
C ILE A 104 -11.20 6.77 10.14
N PRO A 105 -12.26 6.61 9.32
CA PRO A 105 -13.59 7.12 9.67
C PRO A 105 -14.06 6.60 11.03
N ASN A 106 -14.63 7.48 11.82
CA ASN A 106 -15.18 7.17 13.15
C ASN A 106 -14.14 6.64 14.14
N SER A 107 -12.89 7.01 13.96
CA SER A 107 -11.78 6.54 14.80
C SER A 107 -10.77 7.67 14.97
N GLU A 108 -10.01 7.60 16.06
CA GLU A 108 -8.86 8.50 16.26
C GLU A 108 -7.60 7.95 15.58
N ASP A 109 -7.66 6.73 15.07
CA ASP A 109 -6.54 6.10 14.42
C ASP A 109 -6.35 6.59 12.99
N ARG A 110 -5.16 6.37 12.47
CA ARG A 110 -4.79 6.73 11.10
C ARG A 110 -4.37 5.49 10.34
N CYS A 111 -4.55 5.55 9.04
CA CYS A 111 -4.06 4.50 8.13
C CYS A 111 -3.20 5.14 7.04
N VAL A 112 -2.55 4.28 6.25
CA VAL A 112 -1.69 4.68 5.14
C VAL A 112 -2.33 4.18 3.86
N ILE A 113 -2.39 5.05 2.85
CA ILE A 113 -2.88 4.69 1.52
C ILE A 113 -1.79 4.99 0.51
N ILE A 114 -1.40 3.98 -0.25
CA ILE A 114 -0.44 4.11 -1.34
C ILE A 114 -1.21 4.06 -2.65
N ALA A 115 -1.15 5.13 -3.43
CA ALA A 115 -1.76 5.16 -4.75
C ALA A 115 -0.74 4.68 -5.79
N VAL A 116 -1.09 3.63 -6.52
CA VAL A 116 -0.22 2.99 -7.50
C VAL A 116 -0.75 3.32 -8.89
N PRO A 117 0.07 3.97 -9.76
CA PRO A 117 -0.38 4.32 -11.10
C PRO A 117 -0.46 3.09 -12.01
N GLY A 118 -1.38 3.14 -12.98
CA GLY A 118 -1.48 2.16 -14.04
C GLY A 118 -1.06 2.75 -15.37
N GLY A 119 -1.44 2.09 -16.46
CA GLY A 119 -1.20 2.59 -17.81
C GLY A 119 0.24 2.44 -18.29
N HIS A 120 0.99 1.51 -17.74
CA HIS A 120 2.39 1.27 -18.13
C HIS A 120 2.46 0.63 -19.51
N LYS A 121 3.38 1.12 -20.34
CA LYS A 121 3.56 0.61 -21.71
C LYS A 121 4.26 -0.73 -21.75
N VAL A 122 5.06 -1.02 -20.70
CA VAL A 122 5.74 -2.31 -20.55
C VAL A 122 5.37 -2.88 -19.19
N PRO A 123 5.39 -4.21 -19.02
CA PRO A 123 5.08 -4.81 -17.73
C PRO A 123 6.05 -4.34 -16.65
N VAL A 124 5.50 -4.08 -15.47
CA VAL A 124 6.30 -3.77 -14.28
C VAL A 124 6.73 -5.08 -13.65
N ARG A 125 7.96 -5.15 -13.19
CA ARG A 125 8.53 -6.39 -12.65
C ARG A 125 9.49 -6.09 -11.50
N ALA A 126 9.79 -7.12 -10.72
CA ALA A 126 10.81 -7.03 -9.68
C ALA A 126 12.19 -6.95 -10.31
N LYS A 127 13.07 -6.13 -9.73
CA LYS A 127 14.45 -6.06 -10.16
C LYS A 127 15.19 -7.36 -9.81
N SER A 128 16.17 -7.71 -10.63
CA SER A 128 17.06 -8.81 -10.34
C SER A 128 17.77 -8.57 -9.01
N GLY A 129 17.80 -9.60 -8.17
CA GLY A 129 18.44 -9.51 -6.86
C GLY A 129 17.53 -9.09 -5.72
N SER A 130 16.24 -8.81 -5.99
CA SER A 130 15.31 -8.54 -4.90
C SER A 130 15.01 -9.83 -4.14
N PRO A 131 14.75 -9.76 -2.83
CA PRO A 131 14.58 -10.97 -2.00
C PRO A 131 13.48 -11.92 -2.45
N ASP A 132 12.50 -11.43 -3.19
CA ASP A 132 11.33 -12.20 -3.58
C ASP A 132 11.40 -12.67 -5.03
N ASN A 133 12.55 -12.67 -5.58
CA ASN A 133 12.77 -13.05 -6.97
C ASN A 133 13.01 -14.55 -7.10
#